data_549193f3092196b922cefe55662dd658
#
_entry.id   549193f3092196b922cefe55662dd658
#
_cell.length_a   1.000
_cell.length_b   1.000
_cell.length_c   1.000
_cell.angle_alpha   90.00
_cell.angle_beta   90.00
_cell.angle_gamma   90.00
#
_symmetry.space_group_name_H-M   'P 1'
#
loop_
_entity.id
_entity.type
_entity.pdbx_description
1 polymer ?
#
loop_
_entity_poly.entity_id
_entity_poly.type
_entity_poly.pdbx_seq_one_letter_code
_entity_poly.pdbx_strand_id
1 'polypeptide(L)'
;MIRYKLINNAEYNLKEREALLKGFEVDRMPAHVLLSTCNRVEMYWGEGCVPEEVVRHLYRVAAGLESSLIGERAIQGQLKQAYLLACEKYQLSSSLHRLFQTAMHTGKRVRTETKIAEGAVSHSQVTVDILKMEKVDLKKKIIAIIGVNKLTEDILKFLASRGATNIFLSNRNVEKAQVLASRYNGTAVNLDNKRSMLQFTDILICATSAPHLIIHPEDIHEDKDMLIFDLAFPRDVSEKVGMFRHVKLFNLEDVESFAKKSLSLRLCEINKAEQIIDEEVAKYYQWQSFAEKMMNR
;
A
#
# COMPACT_ATOMS: atom_id res chain seq x y z
N MET A 1 4.40 -25.19 -14.46
CA MET A 1 4.64 -23.78 -14.88
C MET A 1 4.08 -22.86 -13.82
N ILE A 2 4.83 -21.85 -13.43
CA ILE A 2 4.33 -20.79 -12.56
C ILE A 2 3.30 -19.95 -13.33
N ARG A 3 2.22 -19.59 -12.63
CA ARG A 3 1.13 -18.73 -13.11
C ARG A 3 0.94 -17.57 -12.15
N TYR A 4 0.37 -16.49 -12.64
CA TYR A 4 -0.06 -15.40 -11.77
C TYR A 4 -1.40 -14.84 -12.22
N LYS A 5 -2.11 -14.23 -11.28
CA LYS A 5 -3.33 -13.46 -11.51
C LYS A 5 -3.15 -12.07 -10.92
N LEU A 6 -3.48 -11.07 -11.69
CA LEU A 6 -3.30 -9.66 -11.35
C LEU A 6 -4.65 -8.93 -11.37
N ILE A 7 -4.89 -8.12 -10.35
CA ILE A 7 -5.93 -7.09 -10.30
C ILE A 7 -5.22 -5.82 -9.86
N ASN A 8 -5.10 -4.83 -10.73
CA ASN A 8 -4.36 -3.61 -10.47
C ASN A 8 -5.17 -2.34 -10.75
N ASN A 9 -4.64 -1.20 -10.32
CA ASN A 9 -5.26 0.11 -10.52
C ASN A 9 -5.07 0.71 -11.94
N ALA A 10 -4.30 0.06 -12.81
CA ALA A 10 -4.16 0.49 -14.20
C ALA A 10 -5.35 0.00 -15.06
N GLU A 11 -5.92 -1.17 -14.71
CA GLU A 11 -7.00 -1.80 -15.45
C GLU A 11 -8.37 -1.60 -14.79
N TYR A 12 -8.41 -1.48 -13.45
CA TYR A 12 -9.64 -1.46 -12.66
C TYR A 12 -9.65 -0.27 -11.69
N ASN A 13 -10.76 0.46 -11.63
CA ASN A 13 -10.95 1.47 -10.60
C ASN A 13 -11.11 0.85 -9.20
N LEU A 14 -11.10 1.67 -8.16
CA LEU A 14 -11.13 1.22 -6.77
C LEU A 14 -12.33 0.30 -6.48
N LYS A 15 -13.51 0.67 -6.96
CA LYS A 15 -14.76 -0.09 -6.75
C LYS A 15 -14.77 -1.44 -7.46
N GLU A 16 -14.25 -1.48 -8.68
CA GLU A 16 -14.10 -2.73 -9.45
C GLU A 16 -13.09 -3.66 -8.77
N ARG A 17 -11.97 -3.14 -8.29
CA ARG A 17 -10.97 -3.93 -7.55
C ARG A 17 -11.55 -4.54 -6.28
N GLU A 18 -12.36 -3.79 -5.53
CA GLU A 18 -13.05 -4.29 -4.34
C GLU A 18 -14.04 -5.42 -4.65
N ALA A 19 -14.79 -5.28 -5.76
CA ALA A 19 -15.73 -6.30 -6.21
C ALA A 19 -15.00 -7.58 -6.65
N LEU A 20 -13.91 -7.44 -7.41
CA LEU A 20 -13.08 -8.56 -7.85
C LEU A 20 -12.38 -9.26 -6.67
N LEU A 21 -11.92 -8.51 -5.68
CA LEU A 21 -11.30 -9.08 -4.47
C LEU A 21 -12.27 -9.96 -3.68
N LYS A 22 -13.54 -9.55 -3.56
CA LYS A 22 -14.59 -10.36 -2.91
C LYS A 22 -14.85 -11.70 -3.61
N GLY A 23 -14.68 -11.75 -4.95
CA GLY A 23 -14.79 -12.96 -5.75
C GLY A 23 -13.52 -13.82 -5.79
N PHE A 24 -12.47 -13.46 -5.07
CA PHE A 24 -11.19 -14.16 -5.08
C PHE A 24 -11.23 -15.31 -4.05
N GLU A 25 -11.55 -16.52 -4.49
CA GLU A 25 -11.62 -17.72 -3.64
C GLU A 25 -10.21 -18.23 -3.26
N VAL A 26 -9.48 -17.44 -2.48
CA VAL A 26 -8.08 -17.70 -2.09
C VAL A 26 -7.93 -19.05 -1.37
N ASP A 27 -8.91 -19.43 -0.55
CA ASP A 27 -8.84 -20.65 0.28
C ASP A 27 -8.96 -21.94 -0.54
N ARG A 28 -9.41 -21.86 -1.78
CA ARG A 28 -9.49 -23.01 -2.71
C ARG A 28 -8.28 -23.15 -3.62
N MET A 29 -7.32 -22.22 -3.54
CA MET A 29 -6.14 -22.25 -4.39
C MET A 29 -5.03 -23.16 -3.82
N PRO A 30 -4.17 -23.76 -4.69
CA PRO A 30 -3.00 -24.48 -4.24
C PRO A 30 -2.03 -23.55 -3.50
N ALA A 31 -0.91 -24.10 -3.00
CA ALA A 31 0.14 -23.31 -2.37
C ALA A 31 0.51 -22.10 -3.25
N HIS A 32 0.40 -20.89 -2.69
CA HIS A 32 0.54 -19.64 -3.44
C HIS A 32 1.14 -18.53 -2.58
N VAL A 33 1.65 -17.49 -3.24
CA VAL A 33 1.98 -16.20 -2.62
C VAL A 33 0.94 -15.18 -3.04
N LEU A 34 0.29 -14.53 -2.07
CA LEU A 34 -0.70 -13.47 -2.29
C LEU A 34 -0.10 -12.13 -1.86
N LEU A 35 0.19 -11.27 -2.83
CA LEU A 35 0.56 -9.88 -2.61
C LEU A 35 -0.68 -9.00 -2.70
N SER A 36 -1.13 -8.47 -1.57
CA SER A 36 -2.25 -7.52 -1.50
C SER A 36 -1.76 -6.19 -0.98
N THR A 37 -1.95 -5.14 -1.78
CA THR A 37 -1.57 -3.75 -1.47
C THR A 37 -2.70 -2.81 -1.85
N CYS A 38 -2.57 -1.53 -1.54
CA CYS A 38 -3.54 -0.52 -1.97
C CYS A 38 -3.73 -0.44 -3.49
N ASN A 39 -2.70 -0.82 -4.29
CA ASN A 39 -2.69 -0.64 -5.74
C ASN A 39 -2.95 -1.92 -6.52
N ARG A 40 -2.75 -3.08 -5.90
CA ARG A 40 -2.84 -4.39 -6.58
C ARG A 40 -3.14 -5.53 -5.65
N VAL A 41 -3.76 -6.54 -6.22
CA VAL A 41 -3.83 -7.88 -5.66
C VAL A 41 -3.23 -8.82 -6.69
N GLU A 42 -2.15 -9.48 -6.33
CA GLU A 42 -1.45 -10.43 -7.20
C GLU A 42 -1.30 -11.76 -6.49
N MET A 43 -1.61 -12.84 -7.17
CA MET A 43 -1.43 -14.18 -6.66
C MET A 43 -0.56 -15.00 -7.60
N TYR A 44 0.45 -15.66 -7.04
CA TYR A 44 1.44 -16.46 -7.75
C TYR A 44 1.40 -17.90 -7.25
N TRP A 45 1.26 -18.89 -8.16
CA TRP A 45 1.18 -20.30 -7.79
C TRP A 45 1.76 -21.21 -8.87
N GLY A 46 2.01 -22.47 -8.54
CA GLY A 46 2.47 -23.49 -9.47
C GLY A 46 3.91 -23.92 -9.19
N GLU A 47 4.47 -24.69 -10.14
CA GLU A 47 5.78 -25.32 -10.05
C GLU A 47 6.45 -25.41 -11.42
N GLY A 48 7.79 -25.52 -11.46
CA GLY A 48 8.58 -25.68 -12.65
C GLY A 48 8.91 -24.37 -13.37
N CYS A 49 8.83 -24.34 -14.69
CA CYS A 49 9.23 -23.20 -15.49
C CYS A 49 8.44 -21.93 -15.12
N VAL A 50 9.13 -20.80 -15.08
CA VAL A 50 8.57 -19.46 -14.86
C VAL A 50 8.60 -18.70 -16.17
N PRO A 51 7.47 -18.26 -16.74
CA PRO A 51 7.45 -17.43 -17.94
C PRO A 51 8.19 -16.08 -17.74
N GLU A 52 8.81 -15.57 -18.80
CA GLU A 52 9.61 -14.34 -18.70
C GLU A 52 8.78 -13.13 -18.28
N GLU A 53 7.57 -13.04 -18.80
CA GLU A 53 6.65 -11.97 -18.42
C GLU A 53 6.35 -11.96 -16.91
N VAL A 54 6.29 -13.14 -16.25
CA VAL A 54 6.07 -13.27 -14.81
C VAL A 54 7.30 -12.82 -14.02
N VAL A 55 8.51 -13.24 -14.45
CA VAL A 55 9.77 -12.82 -13.81
C VAL A 55 9.93 -11.31 -13.93
N ARG A 56 9.83 -10.78 -15.13
CA ARG A 56 9.96 -9.35 -15.43
C ARG A 56 8.94 -8.53 -14.65
N HIS A 57 7.67 -8.94 -14.67
CA HIS A 57 6.60 -8.26 -13.93
C HIS A 57 6.93 -8.18 -12.44
N LEU A 58 7.25 -9.32 -11.79
CA LEU A 58 7.53 -9.32 -10.35
C LEU A 58 8.78 -8.51 -9.99
N TYR A 59 9.79 -8.46 -10.88
CA TYR A 59 10.98 -7.62 -10.69
C TYR A 59 10.65 -6.13 -10.76
N ARG A 60 9.78 -5.72 -11.71
CA ARG A 60 9.26 -4.35 -11.83
C ARG A 60 8.43 -3.97 -10.60
N VAL A 61 7.58 -4.90 -10.10
CA VAL A 61 6.84 -4.72 -8.83
C VAL A 61 7.80 -4.51 -7.68
N ALA A 62 8.81 -5.37 -7.51
CA ALA A 62 9.80 -5.28 -6.44
C ALA A 62 10.64 -3.99 -6.50
N ALA A 63 10.88 -3.48 -7.71
CA ALA A 63 11.57 -2.21 -7.94
C ALA A 63 10.67 -0.98 -7.72
N GLY A 64 9.34 -1.16 -7.61
CA GLY A 64 8.37 -0.08 -7.47
C GLY A 64 8.02 0.61 -8.79
N LEU A 65 8.36 0.02 -9.94
CA LEU A 65 8.03 0.57 -11.27
C LEU A 65 6.55 0.35 -11.64
N GLU A 66 5.93 -0.66 -11.06
CA GLU A 66 4.50 -0.96 -11.23
C GLU A 66 3.62 -0.25 -10.18
N SER A 67 4.20 0.52 -9.28
CA SER A 67 3.43 1.28 -8.27
C SER A 67 2.86 2.56 -8.89
N SER A 68 1.65 2.96 -8.50
CA SER A 68 1.07 4.25 -8.91
C SER A 68 1.93 5.43 -8.49
N LEU A 69 2.69 5.25 -7.41
CA LEU A 69 3.77 6.14 -6.98
C LEU A 69 5.11 5.50 -7.32
N ILE A 70 5.61 5.75 -8.52
CA ILE A 70 6.85 5.13 -9.03
C ILE A 70 8.01 5.31 -8.04
N GLY A 71 8.69 4.20 -7.71
CA GLY A 71 9.78 4.16 -6.75
C GLY A 71 9.33 4.11 -5.29
N GLU A 72 8.05 3.83 -5.01
CA GLU A 72 7.54 3.69 -3.65
C GLU A 72 8.34 2.65 -2.87
N ARG A 73 8.78 3.03 -1.66
CA ARG A 73 9.63 2.16 -0.83
C ARG A 73 8.86 1.04 -0.13
N ALA A 74 7.55 1.22 0.09
CA ALA A 74 6.72 0.30 0.86
C ALA A 74 6.57 -1.07 0.19
N ILE A 75 6.51 -1.12 -1.14
CA ILE A 75 6.23 -2.34 -1.92
C ILE A 75 7.21 -3.48 -1.61
N GLN A 76 8.50 -3.18 -1.35
CA GLN A 76 9.47 -4.23 -1.05
C GLN A 76 9.23 -4.90 0.30
N GLY A 77 8.84 -4.10 1.30
CA GLY A 77 8.44 -4.64 2.60
C GLY A 77 7.18 -5.49 2.49
N GLN A 78 6.20 -5.04 1.71
CA GLN A 78 4.95 -5.77 1.46
C GLN A 78 5.21 -7.07 0.71
N LEU A 79 6.06 -7.06 -0.33
CA LEU A 79 6.45 -8.26 -1.07
C LEU A 79 7.14 -9.29 -0.17
N LYS A 80 8.10 -8.84 0.66
CA LYS A 80 8.77 -9.70 1.64
C LYS A 80 7.79 -10.29 2.63
N GLN A 81 6.87 -9.51 3.16
CA GLN A 81 5.88 -9.97 4.12
C GLN A 81 4.92 -10.99 3.48
N ALA A 82 4.43 -10.74 2.27
CA ALA A 82 3.57 -11.65 1.54
C ALA A 82 4.26 -13.02 1.31
N TYR A 83 5.53 -12.99 0.90
CA TYR A 83 6.33 -14.20 0.73
C TYR A 83 6.54 -14.97 2.05
N LEU A 84 6.88 -14.30 3.14
CA LEU A 84 7.10 -14.93 4.45
C LEU A 84 5.80 -15.56 4.99
N LEU A 85 4.67 -14.87 4.91
CA LEU A 85 3.37 -15.42 5.30
C LEU A 85 2.98 -16.65 4.48
N ALA A 86 3.30 -16.65 3.18
CA ALA A 86 3.07 -17.82 2.34
C ALA A 86 3.98 -19.00 2.74
N CYS A 87 5.24 -18.75 3.10
CA CYS A 87 6.16 -19.79 3.61
C CYS A 87 5.69 -20.40 4.94
N GLU A 88 5.05 -19.59 5.81
CA GLU A 88 4.48 -20.08 7.07
C GLU A 88 3.22 -20.92 6.86
N LYS A 89 2.41 -20.58 5.85
CA LYS A 89 1.11 -21.21 5.60
C LYS A 89 1.21 -22.44 4.67
N TYR A 90 2.16 -22.44 3.71
CA TYR A 90 2.25 -23.42 2.64
C TYR A 90 3.67 -23.94 2.44
N GLN A 91 3.78 -25.16 1.93
CA GLN A 91 5.01 -25.65 1.32
C GLN A 91 5.07 -25.14 -0.13
N LEU A 92 5.79 -24.05 -0.34
CA LEU A 92 5.94 -23.47 -1.66
C LEU A 92 6.91 -24.27 -2.54
N SER A 93 6.70 -24.24 -3.86
CA SER A 93 7.63 -24.84 -4.81
C SER A 93 8.98 -24.11 -4.84
N SER A 94 10.05 -24.83 -5.21
CA SER A 94 11.39 -24.25 -5.39
C SER A 94 11.40 -23.10 -6.40
N SER A 95 10.54 -23.18 -7.42
CA SER A 95 10.37 -22.12 -8.43
C SER A 95 9.78 -20.84 -7.83
N LEU A 96 8.78 -20.94 -6.94
CA LEU A 96 8.23 -19.79 -6.23
C LEU A 96 9.25 -19.19 -5.27
N HIS A 97 9.97 -20.03 -4.50
CA HIS A 97 11.05 -19.55 -3.62
C HIS A 97 12.07 -18.73 -4.41
N ARG A 98 12.57 -19.29 -5.51
CA ARG A 98 13.56 -18.59 -6.34
C ARG A 98 13.02 -17.31 -6.93
N LEU A 99 11.83 -17.33 -7.52
CA LEU A 99 11.19 -16.17 -8.13
C LEU A 99 11.10 -15.00 -7.14
N PHE A 100 10.60 -15.24 -5.93
CA PHE A 100 10.45 -14.20 -4.92
C PHE A 100 11.78 -13.71 -4.33
N GLN A 101 12.72 -14.62 -4.08
CA GLN A 101 14.05 -14.25 -3.56
C GLN A 101 14.82 -13.39 -4.57
N THR A 102 14.82 -13.77 -5.86
CA THR A 102 15.47 -12.98 -6.90
C THR A 102 14.76 -11.65 -7.15
N ALA A 103 13.43 -11.60 -7.08
CA ALA A 103 12.69 -10.36 -7.16
C ALA A 103 13.06 -9.37 -6.03
N MET A 104 13.14 -9.85 -4.80
CA MET A 104 13.57 -9.02 -3.65
C MET A 104 15.02 -8.54 -3.82
N HIS A 105 15.91 -9.38 -4.35
CA HIS A 105 17.30 -9.01 -4.68
C HIS A 105 17.33 -7.91 -5.73
N THR A 106 16.61 -8.08 -6.84
CA THR A 106 16.53 -7.12 -7.96
C THR A 106 15.98 -5.77 -7.47
N GLY A 107 14.88 -5.78 -6.70
CA GLY A 107 14.32 -4.56 -6.15
C GLY A 107 15.27 -3.83 -5.18
N LYS A 108 16.12 -4.56 -4.43
CA LYS A 108 17.17 -3.96 -3.61
C LYS A 108 18.26 -3.35 -4.47
N ARG A 109 18.72 -4.08 -5.51
CA ARG A 109 19.74 -3.64 -6.45
C ARG A 109 19.33 -2.34 -7.16
N VAL A 110 18.13 -2.30 -7.73
CA VAL A 110 17.56 -1.11 -8.38
C VAL A 110 17.60 0.10 -7.43
N ARG A 111 17.18 -0.03 -6.19
CA ARG A 111 17.19 1.08 -5.23
C ARG A 111 18.59 1.52 -4.80
N THR A 112 19.56 0.64 -4.84
CA THR A 112 20.94 0.97 -4.47
C THR A 112 21.69 1.62 -5.61
N GLU A 113 21.43 1.21 -6.86
CA GLU A 113 22.16 1.64 -8.05
C GLU A 113 21.47 2.78 -8.82
N THR A 114 20.22 3.12 -8.45
CA THR A 114 19.47 4.22 -9.06
C THR A 114 18.91 5.18 -8.01
N LYS A 115 18.49 6.35 -8.47
CA LYS A 115 17.78 7.34 -7.64
C LYS A 115 16.26 7.21 -7.72
N ILE A 116 15.74 6.08 -8.21
CA ILE A 116 14.30 5.88 -8.40
C ILE A 116 13.49 6.06 -7.10
N ALA A 117 14.09 5.73 -5.95
CA ALA A 117 13.48 5.89 -4.63
C ALA A 117 13.85 7.24 -3.95
N GLU A 118 14.71 8.07 -4.54
CA GLU A 118 15.02 9.40 -4.03
C GLU A 118 13.87 10.36 -4.37
N GLY A 119 13.33 11.05 -3.35
CA GLY A 119 12.16 11.89 -3.51
C GLY A 119 10.90 11.13 -3.98
N ALA A 120 10.88 9.80 -3.85
CA ALA A 120 9.68 9.00 -4.05
C ALA A 120 8.61 9.48 -3.08
N VAL A 121 7.49 9.92 -3.64
CA VAL A 121 6.37 10.44 -2.86
C VAL A 121 5.63 9.22 -2.31
N SER A 122 5.54 9.10 -1.00
CA SER A 122 4.67 8.09 -0.38
C SER A 122 3.25 8.63 -0.24
N HIS A 123 2.26 7.77 -0.08
CA HIS A 123 0.88 8.20 0.22
C HIS A 123 0.83 9.12 1.46
N SER A 124 1.68 8.85 2.48
CA SER A 124 1.80 9.74 3.64
C SER A 124 2.31 11.13 3.27
N GLN A 125 3.30 11.23 2.38
CA GLN A 125 3.81 12.53 1.93
C GLN A 125 2.77 13.29 1.09
N VAL A 126 2.07 12.62 0.19
CA VAL A 126 1.01 13.23 -0.62
C VAL A 126 -0.13 13.74 0.26
N THR A 127 -0.57 12.95 1.23
CA THR A 127 -1.59 13.37 2.21
C THR A 127 -1.16 14.64 2.93
N VAL A 128 0.10 14.69 3.35
CA VAL A 128 0.69 15.88 3.98
C VAL A 128 0.71 17.08 3.03
N ASP A 129 1.04 16.88 1.77
CA ASP A 129 1.10 17.97 0.79
C ASP A 129 -0.30 18.49 0.45
N ILE A 130 -1.31 17.63 0.41
CA ILE A 130 -2.72 18.03 0.31
C ILE A 130 -3.13 18.84 1.55
N LEU A 131 -2.79 18.42 2.77
CA LEU A 131 -3.07 19.19 4.00
C LEU A 131 -2.45 20.59 3.99
N LYS A 132 -1.23 20.74 3.44
CA LYS A 132 -0.58 22.05 3.27
C LYS A 132 -1.33 22.91 2.25
N MET A 133 -1.75 22.31 1.12
CA MET A 133 -2.47 23.01 0.06
C MET A 133 -3.84 23.51 0.56
N GLU A 134 -4.53 22.73 1.38
CA GLU A 134 -5.79 23.10 2.04
C GLU A 134 -5.59 24.21 3.11
N LYS A 135 -4.34 24.67 3.36
CA LYS A 135 -3.98 25.72 4.34
C LYS A 135 -4.55 25.48 5.74
N VAL A 136 -4.59 24.24 6.16
CA VAL A 136 -5.15 23.84 7.45
C VAL A 136 -4.23 24.24 8.60
N ASP A 137 -4.75 24.98 9.56
CA ASP A 137 -4.04 25.27 10.82
C ASP A 137 -4.11 24.05 11.75
N LEU A 138 -3.13 23.17 11.63
CA LEU A 138 -3.09 21.88 12.35
C LEU A 138 -3.07 22.04 13.88
N LYS A 139 -2.64 23.22 14.41
CA LYS A 139 -2.61 23.48 15.85
C LYS A 139 -4.01 23.62 16.47
N LYS A 140 -4.98 24.05 15.65
CA LYS A 140 -6.36 24.30 16.08
C LYS A 140 -7.32 23.17 15.73
N LYS A 141 -6.85 22.19 14.94
CA LYS A 141 -7.69 21.12 14.40
C LYS A 141 -7.65 19.86 15.26
N ILE A 142 -8.79 19.23 15.37
CA ILE A 142 -8.94 17.92 15.99
C ILE A 142 -8.78 16.87 14.88
N ILE A 143 -7.79 16.00 15.04
CA ILE A 143 -7.39 15.01 14.05
C ILE A 143 -7.68 13.62 14.58
N ALA A 144 -8.44 12.82 13.85
CA ALA A 144 -8.64 11.41 14.14
C ALA A 144 -7.91 10.54 13.11
N ILE A 145 -7.22 9.50 13.57
CA ILE A 145 -6.54 8.51 12.73
C ILE A 145 -7.07 7.13 13.10
N ILE A 146 -7.59 6.41 12.11
CA ILE A 146 -8.09 5.05 12.26
C ILE A 146 -7.18 4.10 11.49
N GLY A 147 -6.59 3.15 12.19
CA GLY A 147 -5.57 2.23 11.72
C GLY A 147 -4.17 2.59 12.19
N VAL A 148 -3.44 1.57 12.65
CA VAL A 148 -2.06 1.69 13.15
C VAL A 148 -1.14 0.87 12.27
N ASN A 149 -0.39 1.55 11.42
CA ASN A 149 0.59 0.99 10.51
C ASN A 149 1.69 2.01 10.18
N LYS A 150 2.63 1.64 9.32
CA LYS A 150 3.75 2.51 8.96
C LYS A 150 3.31 3.81 8.29
N LEU A 151 2.29 3.76 7.44
CA LEU A 151 1.76 4.94 6.74
C LEU A 151 1.20 5.96 7.74
N THR A 152 0.35 5.52 8.67
CA THR A 152 -0.23 6.38 9.71
C THR A 152 0.82 6.92 10.67
N GLU A 153 1.86 6.13 11.00
CA GLU A 153 2.99 6.59 11.81
C GLU A 153 3.77 7.72 11.11
N ASP A 154 4.02 7.61 9.80
CA ASP A 154 4.74 8.64 9.05
C ASP A 154 3.91 9.93 8.91
N ILE A 155 2.59 9.84 8.77
CA ILE A 155 1.67 10.98 8.84
C ILE A 155 1.72 11.63 10.23
N LEU A 156 1.68 10.84 11.30
CA LEU A 156 1.77 11.33 12.67
C LEU A 156 3.06 12.11 12.95
N LYS A 157 4.20 11.63 12.48
CA LYS A 157 5.49 12.33 12.59
C LYS A 157 5.40 13.74 11.99
N PHE A 158 4.77 13.84 10.82
CA PHE A 158 4.57 15.13 10.18
C PHE A 158 3.62 16.04 10.99
N LEU A 159 2.45 15.52 11.39
CA LEU A 159 1.46 16.28 12.17
C LEU A 159 2.07 16.83 13.45
N ALA A 160 2.80 15.98 14.20
CA ALA A 160 3.51 16.36 15.41
C ALA A 160 4.58 17.45 15.14
N SER A 161 5.36 17.32 14.06
CA SER A 161 6.38 18.32 13.67
C SER A 161 5.79 19.68 13.33
N ARG A 162 4.49 19.73 13.00
CA ARG A 162 3.74 20.97 12.69
C ARG A 162 2.90 21.48 13.85
N GLY A 163 3.06 20.86 15.03
CA GLY A 163 2.45 21.30 16.27
C GLY A 163 0.99 20.90 16.42
N ALA A 164 0.54 19.85 15.75
CA ALA A 164 -0.75 19.23 16.02
C ALA A 164 -0.73 18.63 17.44
N THR A 165 -1.71 18.98 18.27
CA THR A 165 -1.80 18.57 19.69
C THR A 165 -3.05 17.75 19.98
N ASN A 166 -4.09 17.91 19.19
CA ASN A 166 -5.37 17.25 19.41
C ASN A 166 -5.51 16.05 18.46
N ILE A 167 -4.81 14.96 18.78
CA ILE A 167 -4.76 13.77 17.92
C ILE A 167 -5.42 12.60 18.65
N PHE A 168 -6.43 12.01 18.02
CA PHE A 168 -7.04 10.76 18.43
C PHE A 168 -6.59 9.63 17.53
N LEU A 169 -6.21 8.51 18.13
CA LEU A 169 -5.86 7.30 17.40
C LEU A 169 -6.82 6.18 17.76
N SER A 170 -7.33 5.52 16.75
CA SER A 170 -8.21 4.36 16.91
C SER A 170 -7.70 3.18 16.09
N ASN A 171 -7.82 1.99 16.66
CA ASN A 171 -7.47 0.74 15.99
C ASN A 171 -8.28 -0.39 16.61
N ARG A 172 -8.53 -1.47 15.85
CA ARG A 172 -9.19 -2.68 16.36
C ARG A 172 -8.47 -3.24 17.59
N ASN A 173 -7.14 -3.24 17.59
CA ASN A 173 -6.33 -3.52 18.78
C ASN A 173 -5.98 -2.18 19.45
N VAL A 174 -6.63 -1.89 20.57
CA VAL A 174 -6.50 -0.63 21.32
C VAL A 174 -5.09 -0.43 21.88
N GLU A 175 -4.42 -1.50 22.30
CA GLU A 175 -3.06 -1.44 22.83
C GLU A 175 -2.07 -0.89 21.79
N LYS A 176 -2.22 -1.28 20.52
CA LYS A 176 -1.40 -0.72 19.42
C LYS A 176 -1.64 0.77 19.25
N ALA A 177 -2.90 1.22 19.32
CA ALA A 177 -3.23 2.64 19.26
C ALA A 177 -2.63 3.39 20.45
N GLN A 178 -2.68 2.82 21.66
CA GLN A 178 -2.15 3.42 22.87
C GLN A 178 -0.62 3.60 22.84
N VAL A 179 0.11 2.58 22.37
CA VAL A 179 1.57 2.65 22.20
C VAL A 179 1.94 3.77 21.23
N LEU A 180 1.23 3.89 20.11
CA LEU A 180 1.52 4.91 19.10
C LEU A 180 1.08 6.31 19.59
N ALA A 181 -0.09 6.44 20.23
CA ALA A 181 -0.59 7.68 20.81
C ALA A 181 0.39 8.26 21.83
N SER A 182 0.93 7.44 22.73
CA SER A 182 1.90 7.88 23.75
C SER A 182 3.17 8.50 23.16
N ARG A 183 3.60 8.05 21.97
CA ARG A 183 4.80 8.59 21.31
C ARG A 183 4.59 9.99 20.72
N TYR A 184 3.35 10.34 20.38
CA TYR A 184 3.02 11.57 19.67
C TYR A 184 2.06 12.47 20.47
N ASN A 185 1.97 12.29 21.79
CA ASN A 185 1.08 13.04 22.69
C ASN A 185 -0.38 13.03 22.23
N GLY A 186 -0.82 11.92 21.63
CA GLY A 186 -2.20 11.70 21.21
C GLY A 186 -2.99 10.91 22.25
N THR A 187 -4.26 10.73 21.99
CA THR A 187 -5.21 9.96 22.82
C THR A 187 -5.70 8.74 22.05
N ALA A 188 -5.53 7.55 22.61
CA ALA A 188 -6.12 6.35 22.06
C ALA A 188 -7.62 6.25 22.39
N VAL A 189 -8.42 5.92 21.38
CA VAL A 189 -9.88 5.77 21.50
C VAL A 189 -10.28 4.39 20.96
N ASN A 190 -11.16 3.69 21.67
CA ASN A 190 -11.74 2.45 21.16
C ASN A 190 -12.55 2.72 19.89
N LEU A 191 -12.39 1.86 18.88
CA LEU A 191 -13.10 1.98 17.61
C LEU A 191 -14.64 1.96 17.79
N ASP A 192 -15.14 1.27 18.79
CA ASP A 192 -16.58 1.25 19.13
C ASP A 192 -17.10 2.64 19.51
N ASN A 193 -16.23 3.52 19.99
CA ASN A 193 -16.55 4.90 20.36
C ASN A 193 -16.29 5.90 19.21
N LYS A 194 -16.07 5.41 17.98
CA LYS A 194 -15.73 6.24 16.81
C LYS A 194 -16.73 7.39 16.59
N ARG A 195 -18.03 7.14 16.76
CA ARG A 195 -19.08 8.15 16.54
C ARG A 195 -18.91 9.36 17.46
N SER A 196 -18.65 9.12 18.74
CA SER A 196 -18.39 10.20 19.71
C SER A 196 -17.10 10.96 19.40
N MET A 197 -16.05 10.26 18.92
CA MET A 197 -14.79 10.88 18.48
C MET A 197 -15.03 11.76 17.24
N LEU A 198 -15.78 11.26 16.26
CA LEU A 198 -16.02 11.95 14.99
C LEU A 198 -16.85 13.23 15.13
N GLN A 199 -17.69 13.37 16.15
CA GLN A 199 -18.41 14.62 16.45
C GLN A 199 -17.49 15.83 16.57
N PHE A 200 -16.29 15.63 17.07
CA PHE A 200 -15.31 16.71 17.28
C PHE A 200 -14.22 16.76 16.22
N THR A 201 -14.13 15.76 15.35
CA THR A 201 -13.04 15.61 14.38
C THR A 201 -13.19 16.59 13.22
N ASP A 202 -12.13 17.32 12.91
CA ASP A 202 -12.02 18.18 11.72
C ASP A 202 -11.33 17.47 10.56
N ILE A 203 -10.38 16.58 10.89
CA ILE A 203 -9.60 15.82 9.91
C ILE A 203 -9.63 14.34 10.31
N LEU A 204 -10.12 13.50 9.41
CA LEU A 204 -10.13 12.06 9.58
C LEU A 204 -9.17 11.41 8.59
N ILE A 205 -8.32 10.50 9.07
CA ILE A 205 -7.42 9.71 8.23
C ILE A 205 -7.67 8.24 8.52
N CYS A 206 -8.15 7.51 7.52
CA CYS A 206 -8.41 6.08 7.59
C CYS A 206 -7.36 5.32 6.77
N ALA A 207 -6.77 4.30 7.37
CA ALA A 207 -5.78 3.43 6.72
C ALA A 207 -5.74 2.06 7.41
N THR A 208 -6.86 1.34 7.43
CA THR A 208 -6.90 -0.01 7.98
C THR A 208 -6.73 -1.08 6.90
N SER A 209 -6.65 -2.31 7.30
CA SER A 209 -6.72 -3.49 6.42
C SER A 209 -8.03 -4.25 6.63
N ALA A 210 -9.09 -3.56 7.06
CA ALA A 210 -10.38 -4.18 7.27
C ALA A 210 -11.01 -4.58 5.92
N PRO A 211 -11.65 -5.76 5.83
CA PRO A 211 -12.31 -6.19 4.61
C PRO A 211 -13.70 -5.55 4.41
N HIS A 212 -14.09 -4.63 5.29
CA HIS A 212 -15.41 -4.00 5.32
C HIS A 212 -15.28 -2.51 5.68
N LEU A 213 -16.31 -1.75 5.37
CA LEU A 213 -16.37 -0.33 5.72
C LEU A 213 -16.31 -0.12 7.24
N ILE A 214 -15.55 0.87 7.64
CA ILE A 214 -15.42 1.31 9.05
C ILE A 214 -16.28 2.54 9.31
N ILE A 215 -16.34 3.47 8.34
CA ILE A 215 -17.06 4.74 8.46
C ILE A 215 -18.26 4.73 7.53
N HIS A 216 -19.42 4.95 8.11
CA HIS A 216 -20.71 5.00 7.45
C HIS A 216 -21.30 6.42 7.51
N PRO A 217 -22.30 6.76 6.68
CA PRO A 217 -22.95 8.09 6.71
C PRO A 217 -23.46 8.49 8.09
N GLU A 218 -24.01 7.54 8.83
CA GLU A 218 -24.54 7.75 10.18
C GLU A 218 -23.48 8.06 11.25
N ASP A 219 -22.20 7.86 10.94
CA ASP A 219 -21.08 8.21 11.82
C ASP A 219 -20.68 9.69 11.70
N ILE A 220 -21.11 10.36 10.62
CA ILE A 220 -20.72 11.74 10.28
C ILE A 220 -21.78 12.72 10.78
N HIS A 221 -21.34 13.78 11.44
CA HIS A 221 -22.23 14.83 11.94
C HIS A 221 -22.59 15.82 10.81
N GLU A 222 -23.87 16.17 10.65
CA GLU A 222 -24.38 16.93 9.50
C GLU A 222 -23.93 18.39 9.45
N ASP A 223 -23.55 18.97 10.60
CA ASP A 223 -23.29 20.43 10.74
C ASP A 223 -21.80 20.78 10.83
N LYS A 224 -20.89 19.85 10.53
CA LYS A 224 -19.46 20.08 10.74
C LYS A 224 -18.65 19.79 9.48
N ASP A 225 -17.93 20.80 9.02
CA ASP A 225 -16.94 20.63 7.94
C ASP A 225 -15.87 19.62 8.33
N MET A 226 -15.65 18.62 7.50
CA MET A 226 -14.68 17.56 7.73
C MET A 226 -13.86 17.28 6.49
N LEU A 227 -12.54 17.16 6.68
CA LEU A 227 -11.61 16.70 5.68
C LEU A 227 -11.27 15.23 5.94
N ILE A 228 -11.56 14.35 5.01
CA ILE A 228 -11.38 12.91 5.15
C ILE A 228 -10.37 12.40 4.13
N PHE A 229 -9.41 11.60 4.59
CA PHE A 229 -8.49 10.82 3.76
C PHE A 229 -8.76 9.34 3.98
N ASP A 230 -9.25 8.66 2.96
CA ASP A 230 -9.38 7.20 2.95
C ASP A 230 -8.21 6.59 2.16
N LEU A 231 -7.20 6.14 2.89
CA LEU A 231 -5.96 5.56 2.36
C LEU A 231 -5.99 4.02 2.42
N ALA A 232 -7.15 3.45 2.74
CA ALA A 232 -7.33 2.01 2.88
C ALA A 232 -7.68 1.32 1.54
N PHE A 233 -7.29 0.05 1.45
CA PHE A 233 -7.78 -0.86 0.43
C PHE A 233 -8.02 -2.26 1.04
N PRO A 234 -9.24 -2.81 0.95
CA PRO A 234 -10.49 -2.14 0.54
C PRO A 234 -10.74 -0.86 1.33
N ARG A 235 -11.61 0.04 0.81
CA ARG A 235 -11.90 1.34 1.46
C ARG A 235 -12.46 1.17 2.87
N ASP A 236 -12.08 2.09 3.73
CA ASP A 236 -12.63 2.20 5.09
C ASP A 236 -13.89 3.08 5.13
N VAL A 237 -14.02 4.04 4.21
CA VAL A 237 -15.08 5.07 4.22
C VAL A 237 -16.10 4.81 3.11
N SER A 238 -17.39 4.86 3.46
CA SER A 238 -18.47 4.73 2.48
C SER A 238 -18.44 5.89 1.48
N GLU A 239 -18.63 5.60 0.18
CA GLU A 239 -18.75 6.62 -0.88
C GLU A 239 -19.83 7.65 -0.58
N LYS A 240 -20.92 7.24 0.10
CA LYS A 240 -22.02 8.13 0.46
C LYS A 240 -21.58 9.26 1.38
N VAL A 241 -20.52 9.08 2.16
CA VAL A 241 -19.94 10.13 3.03
C VAL A 241 -19.39 11.29 2.17
N GLY A 242 -18.79 11.01 1.02
CA GLY A 242 -18.30 12.03 0.09
C GLY A 242 -19.41 12.84 -0.62
N MET A 243 -20.68 12.44 -0.49
CA MET A 243 -21.83 13.18 -1.03
C MET A 243 -22.30 14.32 -0.11
N PHE A 244 -21.84 14.35 1.13
CA PHE A 244 -22.18 15.44 2.05
C PHE A 244 -21.45 16.73 1.69
N ARG A 245 -22.18 17.85 1.61
CA ARG A 245 -21.63 19.16 1.20
C ARG A 245 -20.51 19.68 2.11
N HIS A 246 -20.55 19.31 3.39
CA HIS A 246 -19.60 19.70 4.42
C HIS A 246 -18.41 18.71 4.54
N VAL A 247 -18.39 17.66 3.73
CA VAL A 247 -17.31 16.67 3.72
C VAL A 247 -16.48 16.80 2.44
N LYS A 248 -15.17 16.91 2.60
CA LYS A 248 -14.21 16.77 1.52
C LYS A 248 -13.46 15.44 1.68
N LEU A 249 -13.86 14.45 0.89
CA LEU A 249 -13.28 13.11 0.91
C LEU A 249 -12.22 12.99 -0.19
N PHE A 250 -11.00 12.64 0.20
CA PHE A 250 -9.93 12.18 -0.67
C PHE A 250 -9.76 10.68 -0.49
N ASN A 251 -10.04 9.92 -1.50
CA ASN A 251 -9.77 8.50 -1.54
C ASN A 251 -8.34 8.22 -2.06
N LEU A 252 -7.96 6.96 -2.11
CA LEU A 252 -6.64 6.53 -2.56
C LEU A 252 -6.33 7.00 -4.00
N GLU A 253 -7.30 6.95 -4.90
CA GLU A 253 -7.13 7.38 -6.31
C GLU A 253 -6.92 8.89 -6.42
N ASP A 254 -7.59 9.69 -5.59
CA ASP A 254 -7.41 11.14 -5.53
C ASP A 254 -5.99 11.48 -5.07
N VAL A 255 -5.51 10.80 -4.03
CA VAL A 255 -4.15 10.97 -3.49
C VAL A 255 -3.11 10.59 -4.55
N GLU A 256 -3.30 9.48 -5.26
CA GLU A 256 -2.41 9.05 -6.35
C GLU A 256 -2.42 10.02 -7.54
N SER A 257 -3.59 10.53 -7.91
CA SER A 257 -3.73 11.50 -8.99
C SER A 257 -3.00 12.81 -8.69
N PHE A 258 -3.01 13.23 -7.42
CA PHE A 258 -2.25 14.39 -6.96
C PHE A 258 -0.74 14.18 -7.11
N ALA A 259 -0.23 12.98 -6.83
CA ALA A 259 1.19 12.63 -6.94
C ALA A 259 1.69 12.55 -8.39
N LYS A 260 0.84 12.10 -9.33
CA LYS A 260 1.21 11.96 -10.77
C LYS A 260 1.66 13.26 -11.43
N LYS A 261 1.25 14.40 -10.92
CA LYS A 261 1.67 15.72 -11.42
C LYS A 261 3.17 16.02 -11.24
N SER A 262 3.91 15.21 -10.47
CA SER A 262 5.35 15.40 -10.16
C SER A 262 6.30 14.45 -10.93
N LEU A 263 5.82 13.73 -11.94
CA LEU A 263 6.52 12.55 -12.52
C LEU A 263 7.63 12.88 -13.55
N SER A 264 7.68 14.09 -14.13
CA SER A 264 8.57 14.39 -15.28
C SER A 264 10.08 14.27 -14.97
N LEU A 265 10.50 14.38 -13.73
CA LEU A 265 11.91 14.32 -13.31
C LEU A 265 12.48 12.90 -13.15
N ARG A 266 11.67 11.86 -13.29
CA ARG A 266 12.08 10.46 -12.99
C ARG A 266 12.32 9.57 -14.19
N LEU A 267 12.03 10.03 -15.42
CA LEU A 267 12.15 9.20 -16.62
C LEU A 267 13.56 8.60 -16.83
N CYS A 268 14.62 9.36 -16.54
CA CYS A 268 15.99 8.87 -16.65
C CYS A 268 16.29 7.73 -15.67
N GLU A 269 15.77 7.81 -14.44
CA GLU A 269 15.97 6.78 -13.43
C GLU A 269 15.13 5.51 -13.69
N ILE A 270 13.99 5.65 -14.35
CA ILE A 270 13.19 4.51 -14.83
C ILE A 270 14.01 3.71 -15.86
N ASN A 271 14.63 4.36 -16.84
CA ASN A 271 15.44 3.68 -17.86
C ASN A 271 16.63 2.91 -17.25
N LYS A 272 17.30 3.49 -16.24
CA LYS A 272 18.37 2.78 -15.52
C LYS A 272 17.85 1.57 -14.75
N ALA A 273 16.67 1.71 -14.10
CA ALA A 273 16.04 0.61 -13.38
C ALA A 273 15.66 -0.54 -14.34
N GLU A 274 15.13 -0.22 -15.54
CA GLU A 274 14.80 -1.22 -16.56
C GLU A 274 16.05 -1.97 -17.04
N GLN A 275 17.18 -1.28 -17.26
CA GLN A 275 18.43 -1.93 -17.62
C GLN A 275 18.89 -2.95 -16.57
N ILE A 276 18.79 -2.60 -15.27
CA ILE A 276 19.12 -3.51 -14.18
C ILE A 276 18.18 -4.71 -14.19
N ILE A 277 16.88 -4.49 -14.43
CA ILE A 277 15.88 -5.57 -14.50
C ILE A 277 16.20 -6.51 -15.67
N ASP A 278 16.56 -5.98 -16.85
CA ASP A 278 16.95 -6.78 -18.01
C ASP A 278 18.15 -7.68 -17.70
N GLU A 279 19.17 -7.14 -17.04
CA GLU A 279 20.33 -7.92 -16.59
C GLU A 279 19.96 -9.05 -15.63
N GLU A 280 19.10 -8.77 -14.65
CA GLU A 280 18.68 -9.76 -13.65
C GLU A 280 17.75 -10.84 -14.25
N VAL A 281 16.89 -10.47 -15.21
CA VAL A 281 16.08 -11.44 -15.99
C VAL A 281 16.99 -12.37 -16.77
N ALA A 282 18.01 -11.84 -17.47
CA ALA A 282 18.97 -12.66 -18.20
C ALA A 282 19.70 -13.64 -17.27
N LYS A 283 20.16 -13.20 -16.09
CA LYS A 283 20.79 -14.06 -15.08
C LYS A 283 19.85 -15.15 -14.56
N TYR A 284 18.55 -14.82 -14.39
CA TYR A 284 17.55 -15.79 -13.95
C TYR A 284 17.47 -16.97 -14.91
N TYR A 285 17.42 -16.73 -16.23
CA TYR A 285 17.30 -17.76 -17.25
C TYR A 285 18.61 -18.49 -17.52
N GLN A 286 19.75 -17.84 -17.40
CA GLN A 286 21.05 -18.52 -17.43
C GLN A 286 21.15 -19.58 -16.33
N TRP A 287 20.71 -19.23 -15.11
CA TRP A 287 20.68 -20.18 -14.01
C TRP A 287 19.66 -21.31 -14.24
N GLN A 288 18.45 -20.99 -14.72
CA GLN A 288 17.43 -21.99 -15.01
C GLN A 288 17.93 -23.03 -16.00
N SER A 289 18.52 -22.60 -17.10
CA SER A 289 19.13 -23.49 -18.11
C SER A 289 20.25 -24.34 -17.55
N PHE A 290 21.05 -23.82 -16.63
CA PHE A 290 22.09 -24.59 -15.96
C PHE A 290 21.49 -25.66 -15.04
N ALA A 291 20.50 -25.28 -14.23
CA ALA A 291 19.81 -26.20 -13.31
C ALA A 291 19.13 -27.37 -14.07
N GLU A 292 18.45 -27.09 -15.18
CA GLU A 292 17.83 -28.12 -16.03
C GLU A 292 18.85 -29.11 -16.61
N LYS A 293 20.01 -28.60 -17.04
CA LYS A 293 21.11 -29.46 -17.54
C LYS A 293 21.70 -30.36 -16.46
N MET A 294 21.71 -29.91 -15.19
CA MET A 294 22.22 -30.71 -14.07
C MET A 294 21.19 -31.76 -13.60
N MET A 295 19.89 -31.50 -13.72
CA MET A 295 18.83 -32.44 -13.35
C MET A 295 18.62 -33.56 -14.39
N ASN A 296 19.05 -33.34 -15.65
CA ASN A 296 18.97 -34.29 -16.75
C ASN A 296 20.25 -35.13 -16.92
N ARG A 297 21.22 -34.99 -16.03
CA ARG A 297 22.43 -35.83 -15.90
C ARG A 297 22.30 -36.78 -14.73
#